data_94bf4a01067ed79e3a6eee7953d569c2
#
_entry.id   94bf4a01067ed79e3a6eee7953d569c2
#
_cell.length_a   1.000
_cell.length_b   1.000
_cell.length_c   1.000
_cell.angle_alpha   90.00
_cell.angle_beta   90.00
_cell.angle_gamma   90.00
#
_symmetry.space_group_name_H-M   'P 1'
#
loop_
_entity.id
_entity.type
_entity.pdbx_description
1 polymer ?
#
loop_
_entity_poly.entity_id
_entity_poly.type
_entity_poly.pdbx_seq_one_letter_code
_entity_poly.pdbx_strand_id
1 'polypeptide(L)'
;MSVIENTALTRDFLGRCKRVVVKVGSSLLTGPDNGLQVAKIDAYATQIAQLTAAGYQVILVSSGAVAAGCLRLGWSERPQQIHLLQAAASVGQMGLVQSYESTLRKHGCPTAMIMLTHDDLADRQRYLNARATLNELLSLGVVPVINENDTVCLLYTSPSPRDH
;
A
#
# COMPACT_ATOMS: atom_id res chain seq x y z
N MET A 1 -24.43 -4.14 -22.77
CA MET A 1 -24.52 -3.71 -21.36
C MET A 1 -23.64 -2.48 -21.18
N SER A 2 -24.22 -1.35 -20.86
CA SER A 2 -23.51 -0.08 -20.82
C SER A 2 -22.65 0.06 -19.56
N VAL A 3 -21.52 0.74 -19.67
CA VAL A 3 -20.59 1.05 -18.56
C VAL A 3 -21.30 1.77 -17.40
N ILE A 4 -22.42 2.41 -17.67
CA ILE A 4 -23.23 3.17 -16.70
C ILE A 4 -23.97 2.26 -15.71
N GLU A 5 -24.49 1.12 -16.14
CA GLU A 5 -25.17 0.15 -15.26
C GLU A 5 -24.22 -0.50 -14.26
N ASN A 6 -23.00 -0.79 -14.70
CA ASN A 6 -21.95 -1.35 -13.83
C ASN A 6 -21.53 -0.37 -12.72
N THR A 7 -21.54 0.93 -12.99
CA THR A 7 -21.15 1.97 -12.03
C THR A 7 -22.19 2.16 -10.94
N ALA A 8 -23.49 2.07 -11.27
CA ALA A 8 -24.58 2.18 -10.30
C ALA A 8 -24.62 0.97 -9.34
N LEU A 9 -24.49 -0.24 -9.87
CA LEU A 9 -24.42 -1.47 -9.07
C LEU A 9 -23.20 -1.47 -8.13
N THR A 10 -22.05 -0.94 -8.59
CA THR A 10 -20.84 -0.83 -7.77
C THR A 10 -21.02 0.17 -6.63
N ARG A 11 -21.68 1.29 -6.86
CA ARG A 11 -21.98 2.29 -5.82
C ARG A 11 -22.93 1.77 -4.76
N ASP A 12 -24.00 1.07 -5.15
CA ASP A 12 -24.95 0.44 -4.22
C ASP A 12 -24.29 -0.64 -3.38
N PHE A 13 -23.38 -1.42 -3.98
CA PHE A 13 -22.62 -2.44 -3.27
C PHE A 13 -21.65 -1.81 -2.24
N LEU A 14 -20.92 -0.76 -2.62
CA LEU A 14 -20.01 -0.04 -1.72
C LEU A 14 -20.76 0.57 -0.53
N GLY A 15 -21.97 1.09 -0.72
CA GLY A 15 -22.80 1.63 0.36
C GLY A 15 -23.22 0.60 1.42
N ARG A 16 -23.15 -0.70 1.10
CA ARG A 16 -23.47 -1.81 2.03
C ARG A 16 -22.24 -2.42 2.70
N CYS A 17 -21.03 -2.14 2.18
CA CYS A 17 -19.79 -2.65 2.74
C CYS A 17 -19.37 -1.82 3.95
N LYS A 18 -18.97 -2.48 5.03
CA LYS A 18 -18.35 -1.82 6.20
C LYS A 18 -16.82 -1.72 6.09
N ARG A 19 -16.22 -2.56 5.25
CA ARG A 19 -14.76 -2.63 5.07
C ARG A 19 -14.40 -2.39 3.62
N VAL A 20 -13.42 -1.51 3.41
CA VAL A 20 -12.95 -1.11 2.08
C VAL A 20 -11.43 -1.30 2.01
N VAL A 21 -10.97 -1.90 0.93
CA VAL A 21 -9.54 -1.97 0.60
C VAL A 21 -9.26 -0.96 -0.50
N VAL A 22 -8.39 0.00 -0.19
CA VAL A 22 -7.94 1.03 -1.13
C VAL A 22 -6.54 0.64 -1.61
N LYS A 23 -6.40 0.37 -2.90
CA LYS A 23 -5.09 0.08 -3.51
C LYS A 23 -4.59 1.30 -4.26
N VAL A 24 -3.39 1.76 -3.89
CA VAL A 24 -2.69 2.87 -4.55
C VAL A 24 -1.42 2.33 -5.21
N GLY A 25 -1.42 2.31 -6.54
CA GLY A 25 -0.28 1.83 -7.33
C GLY A 25 0.85 2.88 -7.40
N SER A 26 2.08 2.42 -7.68
CA SER A 26 3.27 3.28 -7.78
C SER A 26 3.12 4.39 -8.82
N SER A 27 2.50 4.10 -9.95
CA SER A 27 2.25 5.07 -11.03
C SER A 27 1.37 6.25 -10.62
N LEU A 28 0.52 6.07 -9.60
CA LEU A 28 -0.30 7.14 -9.03
C LEU A 28 0.49 8.03 -8.06
N LEU A 29 1.56 7.50 -7.49
CA LEU A 29 2.38 8.17 -6.47
C LEU A 29 3.60 8.86 -7.06
N THR A 30 4.01 8.50 -8.27
CA THR A 30 5.17 9.07 -8.95
C THR A 30 4.74 10.02 -10.06
N GLY A 31 5.43 11.14 -10.18
CA GLY A 31 5.24 12.11 -11.27
C GLY A 31 6.11 11.80 -12.50
N PRO A 32 6.01 12.61 -13.56
CA PRO A 32 6.82 12.49 -14.76
C PRO A 32 8.33 12.60 -14.48
N ASP A 33 8.71 13.29 -13.41
CA ASP A 33 10.10 13.46 -12.97
C ASP A 33 10.56 12.36 -12.00
N ASN A 34 9.88 11.22 -11.97
CA ASN A 34 10.07 10.11 -11.02
C ASN A 34 9.98 10.52 -9.54
N GLY A 35 9.49 11.73 -9.25
CA GLY A 35 9.30 12.27 -7.90
C GLY A 35 8.04 11.73 -7.22
N LEU A 36 8.13 11.50 -5.90
CA LEU A 36 6.96 11.16 -5.10
C LEU A 36 6.03 12.38 -5.03
N GLN A 37 4.77 12.21 -5.47
CA GLN A 37 3.79 13.29 -5.45
C GLN A 37 3.11 13.37 -4.08
N VAL A 38 3.73 14.07 -3.15
CA VAL A 38 3.22 14.24 -1.76
C VAL A 38 1.80 14.80 -1.74
N ALA A 39 1.48 15.76 -2.62
CA ALA A 39 0.13 16.32 -2.72
C ALA A 39 -0.93 15.28 -3.08
N LYS A 40 -0.61 14.28 -3.91
CA LYS A 40 -1.53 13.17 -4.20
C LYS A 40 -1.68 12.24 -3.01
N ILE A 41 -0.59 11.95 -2.30
CA ILE A 41 -0.64 11.13 -1.08
C ILE A 41 -1.53 11.82 -0.05
N ASP A 42 -1.38 13.13 0.15
CA ASP A 42 -2.21 13.92 1.06
C ASP A 42 -3.69 13.89 0.65
N ALA A 43 -3.99 14.00 -0.64
CA ALA A 43 -5.36 13.92 -1.15
C ALA A 43 -5.98 12.54 -0.89
N TYR A 44 -5.26 11.46 -1.15
CA TYR A 44 -5.73 10.10 -0.87
C TYR A 44 -5.90 9.85 0.62
N ALA A 45 -4.94 10.25 1.43
CA ALA A 45 -5.01 10.12 2.89
C ALA A 45 -6.21 10.89 3.46
N THR A 46 -6.49 12.09 2.96
CA THR A 46 -7.67 12.87 3.35
C THR A 46 -8.96 12.15 3.01
N GLN A 47 -9.08 11.55 1.83
CA GLN A 47 -10.26 10.75 1.45
C GLN A 47 -10.41 9.50 2.32
N ILE A 48 -9.31 8.84 2.66
CA ILE A 48 -9.31 7.68 3.58
C ILE A 48 -9.80 8.12 4.96
N ALA A 49 -9.33 9.26 5.47
CA ALA A 49 -9.79 9.81 6.74
C ALA A 49 -11.30 10.12 6.73
N GLN A 50 -11.82 10.64 5.63
CA GLN A 50 -13.25 10.88 5.46
C GLN A 50 -14.06 9.58 5.48
N LEU A 51 -13.59 8.53 4.82
CA LEU A 51 -14.22 7.20 4.87
C LEU A 51 -14.22 6.65 6.29
N THR A 52 -13.12 6.76 7.00
CA THR A 52 -13.00 6.30 8.40
C THR A 52 -13.96 7.07 9.31
N ALA A 53 -14.05 8.40 9.14
CA ALA A 53 -15.01 9.23 9.87
C ALA A 53 -16.47 8.88 9.57
N ALA A 54 -16.76 8.40 8.37
CA ALA A 54 -18.08 7.89 7.96
C ALA A 54 -18.38 6.46 8.47
N GLY A 55 -17.48 5.87 9.26
CA GLY A 55 -17.68 4.55 9.89
C GLY A 55 -17.18 3.35 9.07
N TYR A 56 -16.45 3.58 7.98
CA TYR A 56 -15.83 2.50 7.24
C TYR A 56 -14.53 2.04 7.90
N GLN A 57 -14.28 0.74 7.86
CA GLN A 57 -12.97 0.17 8.14
C GLN A 57 -12.14 0.20 6.85
N VAL A 58 -11.07 0.97 6.83
CA VAL A 58 -10.25 1.15 5.62
C VAL A 58 -8.91 0.46 5.78
N ILE A 59 -8.54 -0.35 4.79
CA ILE A 59 -7.22 -0.94 4.63
C ILE A 59 -6.57 -0.28 3.42
N LEU A 60 -5.40 0.31 3.61
CA LEU A 60 -4.63 0.90 2.52
C LEU A 60 -3.56 -0.08 2.05
N VAL A 61 -3.60 -0.44 0.78
CA VAL A 61 -2.53 -1.21 0.11
C VAL A 61 -1.76 -0.27 -0.79
N SER A 62 -0.52 0.02 -0.45
CA SER A 62 0.31 0.97 -1.19
C SER A 62 1.53 0.29 -1.78
N SER A 63 1.84 0.63 -3.02
CA SER A 63 3.10 0.28 -3.68
C SER A 63 3.92 1.56 -3.91
N GLY A 64 5.16 1.42 -4.41
CA GLY A 64 5.99 2.56 -4.76
C GLY A 64 7.18 2.80 -3.84
N ALA A 65 7.45 1.90 -2.89
CA ALA A 65 8.61 2.00 -2.00
C ALA A 65 9.94 2.10 -2.78
N VAL A 66 10.13 1.29 -3.83
CA VAL A 66 11.33 1.34 -4.68
C VAL A 66 11.46 2.71 -5.36
N ALA A 67 10.38 3.22 -5.95
CA ALA A 67 10.40 4.52 -6.63
C ALA A 67 10.70 5.66 -5.66
N ALA A 68 10.08 5.65 -4.49
CA ALA A 68 10.35 6.60 -3.42
C ALA A 68 11.80 6.54 -2.94
N GLY A 69 12.35 5.32 -2.86
CA GLY A 69 13.75 5.11 -2.47
C GLY A 69 14.75 5.59 -3.50
N CYS A 70 14.52 5.30 -4.79
CA CYS A 70 15.35 5.81 -5.88
C CYS A 70 15.43 7.33 -5.83
N LEU A 71 14.28 8.00 -5.64
CA LEU A 71 14.24 9.45 -5.50
C LEU A 71 15.07 9.95 -4.32
N ARG A 72 14.90 9.34 -3.14
CA ARG A 72 15.62 9.74 -1.92
C ARG A 72 17.12 9.50 -2.01
N LEU A 73 17.54 8.49 -2.78
CA LEU A 73 18.94 8.18 -3.07
C LEU A 73 19.52 9.03 -4.22
N GLY A 74 18.71 9.86 -4.87
CA GLY A 74 19.14 10.67 -6.01
C GLY A 74 19.41 9.85 -7.28
N TRP A 75 18.80 8.68 -7.40
CA TRP A 75 18.95 7.84 -8.59
C TRP A 75 18.00 8.27 -9.69
N SER A 76 18.54 8.55 -10.87
CA SER A 76 17.77 8.96 -12.05
C SER A 76 17.02 7.80 -12.71
N GLU A 77 17.51 6.58 -12.53
CA GLU A 77 16.94 5.37 -13.11
C GLU A 77 16.68 4.30 -12.08
N ARG A 78 15.69 3.46 -12.36
CA ARG A 78 15.39 2.30 -11.53
C ARG A 78 16.47 1.24 -11.75
N PRO A 79 17.17 0.77 -10.71
CA PRO A 79 18.17 -0.27 -10.85
C PRO A 79 17.55 -1.61 -11.25
N GLN A 80 18.36 -2.46 -11.89
CA GLN A 80 17.95 -3.83 -12.27
C GLN A 80 18.43 -4.87 -11.26
N GLN A 81 19.50 -4.57 -10.52
CA GLN A 81 20.07 -5.50 -9.55
C GLN A 81 19.16 -5.60 -8.31
N ILE A 82 18.89 -6.83 -7.88
CA ILE A 82 17.98 -7.14 -6.78
C ILE A 82 18.38 -6.43 -5.49
N HIS A 83 19.65 -6.46 -5.11
CA HIS A 83 20.14 -5.81 -3.90
C HIS A 83 19.98 -4.29 -3.91
N LEU A 84 20.07 -3.64 -5.08
CA LEU A 84 19.81 -2.21 -5.22
C LEU A 84 18.32 -1.89 -5.15
N LEU A 85 17.46 -2.75 -5.73
CA LEU A 85 16.00 -2.63 -5.57
C LEU A 85 15.58 -2.77 -4.11
N GLN A 86 16.17 -3.72 -3.39
CA GLN A 86 15.92 -3.92 -1.95
C GLN A 86 16.39 -2.73 -1.12
N ALA A 87 17.57 -2.19 -1.42
CA ALA A 87 18.08 -1.00 -0.75
C ALA A 87 17.17 0.21 -1.00
N ALA A 88 16.75 0.43 -2.25
CA ALA A 88 15.81 1.49 -2.58
C ALA A 88 14.46 1.29 -1.86
N ALA A 89 13.90 0.08 -1.86
CA ALA A 89 12.64 -0.22 -1.15
C ALA A 89 12.75 0.10 0.33
N SER A 90 13.85 -0.27 0.98
CA SER A 90 14.07 -0.02 2.41
C SER A 90 14.12 1.49 2.73
N VAL A 91 14.82 2.26 1.91
CA VAL A 91 14.91 3.72 2.06
C VAL A 91 13.57 4.40 1.77
N GLY A 92 12.87 3.96 0.72
CA GLY A 92 11.62 4.56 0.26
C GLY A 92 10.43 4.25 1.15
N GLN A 93 10.41 3.07 1.76
CA GLN A 93 9.31 2.61 2.61
C GLN A 93 9.05 3.56 3.78
N MET A 94 10.10 4.02 4.45
CA MET A 94 9.97 4.94 5.58
C MET A 94 9.31 6.26 5.17
N GLY A 95 9.74 6.87 4.06
CA GLY A 95 9.16 8.14 3.59
C GLY A 95 7.73 8.00 3.12
N LEU A 96 7.39 6.88 2.48
CA LEU A 96 6.04 6.61 2.00
C LEU A 96 5.05 6.48 3.17
N VAL A 97 5.39 5.66 4.15
CA VAL A 97 4.56 5.47 5.35
C VAL A 97 4.44 6.76 6.15
N GLN A 98 5.54 7.50 6.32
CA GLN A 98 5.53 8.78 7.01
C GLN A 98 4.61 9.81 6.34
N SER A 99 4.54 9.82 5.01
CA SER A 99 3.65 10.71 4.27
C SER A 99 2.18 10.38 4.53
N TYR A 100 1.79 9.11 4.50
CA TYR A 100 0.43 8.70 4.86
C TYR A 100 0.12 8.98 6.33
N GLU A 101 1.01 8.59 7.23
CA GLU A 101 0.83 8.75 8.68
C GLU A 101 0.65 10.22 9.06
N SER A 102 1.49 11.11 8.54
CA SER A 102 1.43 12.52 8.89
C SER A 102 0.09 13.17 8.51
N THR A 103 -0.49 12.79 7.37
CA THR A 103 -1.80 13.33 6.96
C THR A 103 -2.94 12.68 7.72
N LEU A 104 -2.94 11.34 7.85
CA LEU A 104 -3.99 10.63 8.58
C LEU A 104 -4.03 11.04 10.06
N ARG A 105 -2.89 11.27 10.68
CA ARG A 105 -2.80 11.76 12.06
C ARG A 105 -3.43 13.14 12.24
N LYS A 106 -3.29 14.06 11.27
CA LYS A 106 -3.96 15.37 11.31
C LYS A 106 -5.49 15.25 11.38
N HIS A 107 -6.03 14.15 10.85
CA HIS A 107 -7.46 13.84 10.89
C HIS A 107 -7.85 12.91 12.05
N GLY A 108 -6.94 12.65 12.99
CA GLY A 108 -7.20 11.78 14.15
C GLY A 108 -7.27 10.29 13.81
N CYS A 109 -6.77 9.88 12.64
CA CYS A 109 -6.72 8.49 12.21
C CYS A 109 -5.34 7.88 12.53
N PRO A 110 -5.22 7.00 13.52
CA PRO A 110 -4.00 6.28 13.77
C PRO A 110 -3.70 5.29 12.64
N THR A 111 -2.43 5.09 12.35
CA THR A 111 -1.97 4.18 11.30
C THR A 111 -1.07 3.09 11.84
N ALA A 112 -1.03 1.95 11.18
CA ALA A 112 -0.08 0.89 11.43
C ALA A 112 0.50 0.40 10.10
N MET A 113 1.81 0.18 10.06
CA MET A 113 2.45 -0.42 8.90
C MET A 113 2.47 -1.93 9.03
N ILE A 114 2.05 -2.63 7.97
CA ILE A 114 2.13 -4.08 7.85
C ILE A 114 2.87 -4.42 6.58
N MET A 115 3.93 -5.21 6.71
CA MET A 115 4.69 -5.75 5.60
C MET A 115 4.37 -7.23 5.47
N LEU A 116 3.87 -7.64 4.30
CA LEU A 116 3.52 -9.01 3.99
C LEU A 116 4.45 -9.57 2.93
N THR A 117 4.80 -10.83 3.09
CA THR A 117 5.52 -11.61 2.10
C THR A 117 4.59 -12.63 1.45
N HIS A 118 5.01 -13.22 0.34
CA HIS A 118 4.28 -14.37 -0.24
C HIS A 118 4.17 -15.53 0.73
N ASP A 119 5.21 -15.78 1.53
CA ASP A 119 5.22 -16.84 2.54
C ASP A 119 4.19 -16.60 3.64
N ASP A 120 3.96 -15.34 4.03
CA ASP A 120 2.94 -14.98 5.02
C ASP A 120 1.52 -15.27 4.53
N LEU A 121 1.32 -15.30 3.21
CA LEU A 121 0.05 -15.63 2.58
C LEU A 121 -0.08 -17.13 2.27
N ALA A 122 1.03 -17.81 1.99
CA ALA A 122 1.07 -19.23 1.65
C ALA A 122 1.02 -20.14 2.89
N ASP A 123 1.66 -19.75 3.98
CA ASP A 123 1.62 -20.48 5.23
C ASP A 123 0.33 -20.19 6.01
N ARG A 124 -0.42 -21.24 6.33
CA ARG A 124 -1.72 -21.11 7.01
C ARG A 124 -1.61 -20.39 8.36
N GLN A 125 -0.61 -20.71 9.17
CA GLN A 125 -0.47 -20.13 10.50
C GLN A 125 -0.11 -18.65 10.42
N ARG A 126 0.81 -18.29 9.53
CA ARG A 126 1.21 -16.90 9.29
C ARG A 126 0.03 -16.08 8.73
N TYR A 127 -0.72 -16.64 7.80
CA TYR A 127 -1.94 -16.02 7.27
C TYR A 127 -2.96 -15.73 8.37
N LEU A 128 -3.24 -16.71 9.25
CA LEU A 128 -4.20 -16.53 10.34
C LEU A 128 -3.73 -15.46 11.34
N ASN A 129 -2.44 -15.40 11.63
CA ASN A 129 -1.85 -14.38 12.51
C ASN A 129 -1.96 -12.97 11.87
N ALA A 130 -1.61 -12.83 10.60
CA ALA A 130 -1.73 -11.58 9.88
C ALA A 130 -3.20 -11.10 9.83
N ARG A 131 -4.13 -12.02 9.54
CA ARG A 131 -5.57 -11.73 9.53
C ARG A 131 -6.07 -11.29 10.90
N ALA A 132 -5.66 -11.96 11.98
CA ALA A 132 -6.04 -11.61 13.35
C ALA A 132 -5.54 -10.20 13.71
N THR A 133 -4.28 -9.90 13.39
CA THR A 133 -3.68 -8.58 13.62
C THR A 133 -4.42 -7.49 12.85
N LEU A 134 -4.73 -7.72 11.56
CA LEU A 134 -5.50 -6.78 10.76
C LEU A 134 -6.89 -6.51 11.36
N ASN A 135 -7.61 -7.56 11.76
CA ASN A 135 -8.92 -7.40 12.36
C ASN A 135 -8.86 -6.61 13.67
N GLU A 136 -7.85 -6.85 14.50
CA GLU A 136 -7.65 -6.10 15.75
C GLU A 136 -7.37 -4.63 15.47
N LEU A 137 -6.47 -4.31 14.55
CA LEU A 137 -6.18 -2.92 14.16
C LEU A 137 -7.44 -2.19 13.68
N LEU A 138 -8.24 -2.85 12.85
CA LEU A 138 -9.49 -2.27 12.34
C LEU A 138 -10.53 -2.08 13.45
N SER A 139 -10.58 -2.97 14.45
CA SER A 139 -11.48 -2.82 15.61
C SER A 139 -11.09 -1.64 16.49
N LEU A 140 -9.79 -1.32 16.54
CA LEU A 140 -9.24 -0.18 17.26
C LEU A 140 -9.35 1.15 16.48
N GLY A 141 -9.96 1.15 15.30
CA GLY A 141 -10.06 2.34 14.44
C GLY A 141 -8.75 2.76 13.77
N VAL A 142 -7.79 1.85 13.70
CA VAL A 142 -6.50 2.07 13.05
C VAL A 142 -6.64 1.79 11.55
N VAL A 143 -6.00 2.58 10.72
CA VAL A 143 -5.87 2.36 9.27
C VAL A 143 -4.57 1.58 9.01
N PRO A 144 -4.65 0.27 8.68
CA PRO A 144 -3.46 -0.49 8.31
C PRO A 144 -2.97 -0.04 6.93
N VAL A 145 -1.70 0.27 6.83
CA VAL A 145 -1.00 0.50 5.56
C VAL A 145 -0.21 -0.76 5.24
N ILE A 146 -0.67 -1.49 4.25
CA ILE A 146 -0.05 -2.76 3.83
C ILE A 146 0.87 -2.48 2.65
N ASN A 147 2.08 -2.97 2.73
CA ASN A 147 3.00 -3.03 1.61
C ASN A 147 3.61 -4.42 1.50
N GLU A 148 3.99 -4.78 0.27
CA GLU A 148 4.79 -5.96 0.04
C GLU A 148 6.19 -5.74 0.63
N ASN A 149 6.72 -6.77 1.31
CA ASN A 149 8.09 -6.70 1.82
C ASN A 149 9.09 -6.95 0.68
N ASP A 150 9.29 -5.95 -0.16
CA ASP A 150 10.19 -6.00 -1.31
C ASP A 150 11.64 -6.36 -0.91
N THR A 151 12.03 -6.06 0.32
CA THR A 151 13.37 -6.43 0.83
C THR A 151 13.56 -7.95 0.91
N VAL A 152 12.49 -8.70 1.13
CA VAL A 152 12.51 -10.18 1.22
C VAL A 152 11.93 -10.82 -0.03
N CYS A 153 10.81 -10.32 -0.55
CA CYS A 153 10.08 -10.93 -1.68
C CYS A 153 10.89 -10.94 -2.98
N LEU A 154 11.75 -9.95 -3.21
CA LEU A 154 12.62 -9.92 -4.39
C LEU A 154 13.67 -11.05 -4.41
N LEU A 155 13.93 -11.70 -3.27
CA LEU A 155 14.80 -12.88 -3.20
C LEU A 155 14.14 -14.16 -3.74
N TYR A 156 12.81 -14.19 -3.81
CA TYR A 156 12.02 -15.38 -4.15
C TYR A 156 11.41 -15.35 -5.55
N THR A 157 11.82 -14.43 -6.43
CA THR A 157 11.57 -14.60 -7.85
C THR A 157 12.35 -15.81 -8.31
N SER A 158 11.73 -17.00 -8.23
CA SER A 158 12.26 -18.21 -8.82
C SER A 158 12.67 -17.92 -10.25
N PRO A 159 13.86 -18.38 -10.71
CA PRO A 159 14.21 -18.30 -12.12
C PRO A 159 13.07 -18.92 -12.91
N SER A 160 12.61 -18.20 -13.92
CA SER A 160 11.56 -18.69 -14.81
C SER A 160 12.02 -20.03 -15.38
N PRO A 161 11.12 -21.04 -15.48
CA PRO A 161 11.46 -22.33 -16.10
C PRO A 161 11.93 -22.24 -17.57
N ARG A 162 12.10 -21.04 -18.10
CA ARG A 162 12.53 -20.77 -19.49
C ARG A 162 14.04 -20.48 -19.63
N ASP A 163 14.80 -20.52 -18.54
CA ASP A 163 16.24 -20.24 -18.57
C ASP A 163 17.09 -21.53 -18.58
N HIS A 164 16.54 -22.60 -19.22
CA HIS A 164 17.29 -23.82 -19.53
C HIS A 164 17.17 -24.17 -21.00
#